data_d177df135e6c637bb9edfc9a8489b6f8
#
_entry.id   d177df135e6c637bb9edfc9a8489b6f8
#
_cell.length_a   1.000
_cell.length_b   1.000
_cell.length_c   1.000
_cell.angle_alpha   90.00
_cell.angle_beta   90.00
_cell.angle_gamma   90.00
#
_symmetry.space_group_name_H-M   'P 1'
#
loop_
_entity.id
_entity.type
_entity.pdbx_description
1 polymer ?
#
loop_
_entity_poly.entity_id
_entity_poly.type
_entity_poly.pdbx_seq_one_letter_code
_entity_poly.pdbx_strand_id
1 'polypeptide(L)'
;MQQRHRAIALFSGGLDSILAVKAIQAQHIDVLAVNFTSPFFGCAPNEGGVSTAAFYAERYGIPFRQIPLGTDFLDMIRHPRHGYGSAMNPCIDCKTFMVRCAAQVMESEGADCLVTGEVVGQRPMSQRLDTLRLIEKDSGLGGLLVRPLSARFLPATTPEREGWLDRMALPAIRGRGRKEQIRLAAEWGVDQYPAPGGGCLLTEESFIPKVKDLLEHQRVPVVRDFDLLRVGRHFRVSDQCKVIIGKHLADNEQLLAAATSDDMTIRWLGGASPMGLVIGEAGEVELHLAARLLMRYTKAERGQLATLSAYRGGVRHELQVMHDIDEQTLEQQRV
;
A
#
# COMPACT_ATOMS: atom_id res chain seq x y z
N MET A 1 39.82 -17.79 3.52
CA MET A 1 38.41 -17.82 3.11
C MET A 1 38.01 -16.36 2.91
N GLN A 2 37.59 -15.97 1.71
CA GLN A 2 37.05 -14.63 1.49
C GLN A 2 35.76 -14.48 2.31
N GLN A 3 35.66 -13.40 3.08
CA GLN A 3 34.47 -13.10 3.85
C GLN A 3 33.29 -12.95 2.88
N ARG A 4 32.23 -13.73 3.04
CA ARG A 4 31.03 -13.63 2.21
C ARG A 4 30.20 -12.46 2.73
N HIS A 5 30.05 -11.44 1.89
CA HIS A 5 29.21 -10.30 2.20
C HIS A 5 27.73 -10.61 2.00
N ARG A 6 26.89 -9.95 2.77
CA ARG A 6 25.42 -10.11 2.72
C ARG A 6 24.75 -8.75 2.57
N ALA A 7 23.72 -8.70 1.74
CA ALA A 7 22.91 -7.49 1.51
C ALA A 7 21.42 -7.73 1.82
N ILE A 8 20.76 -6.72 2.36
CA ILE A 8 19.29 -6.67 2.40
C ILE A 8 18.81 -5.87 1.20
N ALA A 9 17.91 -6.40 0.39
CA ALA A 9 17.35 -5.72 -0.77
C ALA A 9 15.89 -5.32 -0.53
N LEU A 10 15.56 -4.03 -0.67
CA LEU A 10 14.18 -3.59 -0.75
C LEU A 10 13.56 -4.09 -2.06
N PHE A 11 12.57 -4.97 -1.95
CA PHE A 11 12.08 -5.77 -3.06
C PHE A 11 10.57 -5.62 -3.24
N SER A 12 10.15 -5.07 -4.37
CA SER A 12 8.74 -4.90 -4.72
C SER A 12 8.20 -5.96 -5.69
N GLY A 13 9.06 -6.85 -6.19
CA GLY A 13 8.73 -7.77 -7.28
C GLY A 13 8.69 -7.10 -8.66
N GLY A 14 8.86 -5.79 -8.75
CA GLY A 14 8.97 -5.08 -10.03
C GLY A 14 10.32 -5.31 -10.70
N LEU A 15 10.38 -5.11 -12.05
CA LEU A 15 11.57 -5.38 -12.85
C LEU A 15 12.84 -4.76 -12.26
N ASP A 16 12.81 -3.49 -11.86
CA ASP A 16 14.00 -2.80 -11.34
C ASP A 16 14.51 -3.46 -10.04
N SER A 17 13.61 -3.91 -9.16
CA SER A 17 14.02 -4.60 -7.92
C SER A 17 14.58 -6.00 -8.19
N ILE A 18 14.04 -6.72 -9.17
CA ILE A 18 14.57 -8.02 -9.60
C ILE A 18 15.98 -7.85 -10.18
N LEU A 19 16.16 -6.91 -11.09
CA LEU A 19 17.46 -6.62 -11.72
C LEU A 19 18.49 -6.14 -10.70
N ALA A 20 18.08 -5.33 -9.72
CA ALA A 20 18.98 -4.88 -8.66
C ALA A 20 19.52 -6.06 -7.84
N VAL A 21 18.64 -7.00 -7.45
CA VAL A 21 19.06 -8.23 -6.74
C VAL A 21 19.99 -9.07 -7.61
N LYS A 22 19.65 -9.29 -8.89
CA LYS A 22 20.47 -10.06 -9.83
C LYS A 22 21.88 -9.44 -10.00
N ALA A 23 21.95 -8.11 -10.12
CA ALA A 23 23.24 -7.41 -10.24
C ALA A 23 24.17 -7.62 -9.04
N ILE A 24 23.60 -7.71 -7.83
CA ILE A 24 24.35 -7.94 -6.60
C ILE A 24 24.75 -9.42 -6.46
N GLN A 25 23.81 -10.34 -6.76
CA GLN A 25 24.09 -11.77 -6.72
C GLN A 25 25.17 -12.19 -7.73
N ALA A 26 25.21 -11.54 -8.92
CA ALA A 26 26.24 -11.79 -9.93
C ALA A 26 27.65 -11.45 -9.42
N GLN A 27 27.79 -10.70 -8.33
CA GLN A 27 29.06 -10.36 -7.68
C GLN A 27 29.31 -11.18 -6.40
N HIS A 28 28.64 -12.33 -6.27
CA HIS A 28 28.80 -13.30 -5.18
C HIS A 28 28.48 -12.73 -3.78
N ILE A 29 27.59 -11.73 -3.71
CA ILE A 29 27.04 -11.21 -2.46
C ILE A 29 25.70 -11.90 -2.20
N ASP A 30 25.54 -12.45 -1.00
CA ASP A 30 24.29 -13.09 -0.57
C ASP A 30 23.19 -12.03 -0.36
N VAL A 31 22.00 -12.24 -0.89
CA VAL A 31 20.91 -11.25 -0.82
C VAL A 31 19.69 -11.86 -0.13
N LEU A 32 19.17 -11.16 0.88
CA LEU A 32 17.83 -11.36 1.41
C LEU A 32 16.94 -10.22 0.92
N ALA A 33 15.94 -10.56 0.12
CA ALA A 33 14.93 -9.61 -0.35
C ALA A 33 13.88 -9.36 0.74
N VAL A 34 13.60 -8.09 1.02
CA VAL A 34 12.60 -7.66 2.00
C VAL A 34 11.54 -6.82 1.31
N ASN A 35 10.29 -7.23 1.46
CA ASN A 35 9.12 -6.49 1.00
C ASN A 35 8.34 -5.93 2.18
N PHE A 36 8.21 -4.62 2.24
CA PHE A 36 7.31 -3.98 3.20
C PHE A 36 5.91 -3.86 2.62
N THR A 37 4.90 -4.17 3.43
CA THR A 37 3.49 -4.04 3.07
C THR A 37 2.79 -3.01 3.94
N SER A 38 1.79 -2.37 3.39
CA SER A 38 0.93 -1.42 4.09
C SER A 38 -0.46 -1.43 3.45
N PRO A 39 -1.48 -0.85 4.09
CA PRO A 39 -2.80 -0.69 3.47
C PRO A 39 -2.79 0.01 2.11
N PHE A 40 -1.70 0.72 1.77
CA PHE A 40 -1.58 1.51 0.54
C PHE A 40 -0.79 0.82 -0.58
N PHE A 41 0.04 -0.15 -0.27
CA PHE A 41 0.90 -0.87 -1.24
C PHE A 41 1.35 -2.24 -0.72
N GLY A 42 1.79 -3.10 -1.62
CA GLY A 42 2.43 -4.38 -1.28
C GLY A 42 1.50 -5.51 -0.86
N CYS A 43 0.21 -5.25 -0.65
CA CYS A 43 -0.76 -6.24 -0.21
C CYS A 43 -1.61 -6.84 -1.34
N ALA A 44 -1.51 -6.33 -2.58
CA ALA A 44 -2.33 -6.85 -3.66
C ALA A 44 -1.89 -8.29 -4.00
N PRO A 45 -2.72 -9.30 -3.73
CA PRO A 45 -2.44 -10.66 -4.17
C PRO A 45 -2.55 -10.73 -5.71
N ASN A 46 -1.77 -11.61 -6.33
CA ASN A 46 -2.03 -12.07 -7.68
C ASN A 46 -3.24 -13.03 -7.69
N GLU A 47 -3.63 -13.54 -8.85
CA GLU A 47 -4.75 -14.48 -9.00
C GLU A 47 -4.65 -15.74 -8.11
N GLY A 48 -3.46 -16.04 -7.57
CA GLY A 48 -3.21 -17.16 -6.64
C GLY A 48 -3.19 -16.79 -5.16
N GLY A 49 -3.56 -15.55 -4.76
CA GLY A 49 -3.58 -15.11 -3.36
C GLY A 49 -2.20 -14.79 -2.77
N VAL A 50 -1.13 -14.90 -3.56
CA VAL A 50 0.27 -14.62 -3.17
C VAL A 50 0.63 -13.20 -3.59
N SER A 51 1.40 -12.48 -2.77
CA SER A 51 1.84 -11.13 -3.14
C SER A 51 2.74 -11.18 -4.38
N THR A 52 2.65 -10.15 -5.22
CA THR A 52 3.49 -10.02 -6.42
C THR A 52 4.98 -10.15 -6.09
N ALA A 53 5.42 -9.58 -4.97
CA ALA A 53 6.81 -9.67 -4.53
C ALA A 53 7.20 -11.11 -4.18
N ALA A 54 6.36 -11.83 -3.42
CA ALA A 54 6.63 -13.23 -3.06
C ALA A 54 6.67 -14.14 -4.31
N PHE A 55 5.73 -13.98 -5.24
CA PHE A 55 5.69 -14.73 -6.48
C PHE A 55 6.99 -14.61 -7.30
N TYR A 56 7.48 -13.36 -7.51
CA TYR A 56 8.70 -13.17 -8.28
C TYR A 56 9.98 -13.52 -7.50
N ALA A 57 9.97 -13.41 -6.17
CA ALA A 57 11.07 -13.89 -5.34
C ALA A 57 11.24 -15.41 -5.48
N GLU A 58 10.15 -16.16 -5.36
CA GLU A 58 10.12 -17.62 -5.55
C GLU A 58 10.56 -18.01 -6.96
N ARG A 59 9.97 -17.39 -8.00
CA ARG A 59 10.30 -17.64 -9.41
C ARG A 59 11.79 -17.52 -9.72
N TYR A 60 12.46 -16.53 -9.12
CA TYR A 60 13.88 -16.27 -9.38
C TYR A 60 14.82 -16.80 -8.30
N GLY A 61 14.32 -17.63 -7.37
CA GLY A 61 15.12 -18.24 -6.31
C GLY A 61 15.77 -17.23 -5.37
N ILE A 62 15.09 -16.11 -5.10
CA ILE A 62 15.56 -15.04 -4.22
C ILE A 62 15.04 -15.29 -2.80
N PRO A 63 15.93 -15.48 -1.78
CA PRO A 63 15.50 -15.50 -0.38
C PRO A 63 14.65 -14.28 -0.04
N PHE A 64 13.49 -14.49 0.55
CA PHE A 64 12.46 -13.46 0.67
C PHE A 64 11.82 -13.41 2.06
N ARG A 65 11.55 -12.18 2.52
CA ARG A 65 10.75 -11.91 3.73
C ARG A 65 9.78 -10.78 3.48
N GLN A 66 8.53 -10.97 3.88
CA GLN A 66 7.51 -9.92 3.87
C GLN A 66 7.28 -9.39 5.28
N ILE A 67 7.24 -8.07 5.44
CA ILE A 67 7.14 -7.40 6.75
C ILE A 67 6.03 -6.35 6.65
N PRO A 68 4.96 -6.47 7.44
CA PRO A 68 3.93 -5.43 7.51
C PRO A 68 4.47 -4.20 8.25
N LEU A 69 4.17 -3.02 7.72
CA LEU A 69 4.44 -1.76 8.40
C LEU A 69 3.34 -1.48 9.42
N GLY A 70 3.74 -1.09 10.62
CA GLY A 70 2.86 -0.84 11.75
C GLY A 70 2.30 0.57 11.81
N THR A 71 1.80 0.93 13.00
CA THR A 71 1.18 2.23 13.30
C THR A 71 2.12 3.40 13.08
N ASP A 72 3.41 3.25 13.36
CA ASP A 72 4.43 4.30 13.16
C ASP A 72 4.50 4.77 11.69
N PHE A 73 4.26 3.83 10.75
CA PHE A 73 4.15 4.18 9.33
C PHE A 73 2.90 5.02 9.05
N LEU A 74 1.78 4.69 9.69
CA LEU A 74 0.53 5.45 9.55
C LEU A 74 0.65 6.85 10.15
N ASP A 75 1.36 7.00 11.26
CA ASP A 75 1.67 8.30 11.86
C ASP A 75 2.56 9.14 10.95
N MET A 76 3.55 8.54 10.29
CA MET A 76 4.35 9.21 9.27
C MET A 76 3.50 9.67 8.08
N ILE A 77 2.51 8.87 7.64
CA ILE A 77 1.57 9.28 6.58
C ILE A 77 0.74 10.50 6.99
N ARG A 78 0.35 10.59 8.25
CA ARG A 78 -0.42 11.73 8.79
C ARG A 78 0.40 13.02 8.90
N HIS A 79 1.66 12.88 9.28
CA HIS A 79 2.57 13.99 9.59
C HIS A 79 3.91 13.86 8.85
N PRO A 80 3.90 13.87 7.50
CA PRO A 80 5.13 13.73 6.74
C PRO A 80 5.99 14.98 6.89
N ARG A 81 7.29 14.78 7.18
CA ARG A 81 8.26 15.86 7.37
C ARG A 81 8.49 16.69 6.09
N HIS A 82 8.45 16.02 4.93
CA HIS A 82 8.69 16.64 3.63
C HIS A 82 7.38 16.93 2.87
N GLY A 83 6.23 16.78 3.54
CA GLY A 83 4.91 17.01 2.95
C GLY A 83 4.50 15.95 1.94
N TYR A 84 3.40 16.25 1.26
CA TYR A 84 2.82 15.38 0.24
C TYR A 84 3.24 15.81 -1.16
N GLY A 85 3.13 14.88 -2.11
CA GLY A 85 3.27 15.16 -3.53
C GLY A 85 2.03 15.83 -4.13
N SER A 86 1.75 15.55 -5.40
CA SER A 86 0.56 16.09 -6.09
C SER A 86 -0.77 15.54 -5.55
N ALA A 87 -0.70 14.47 -4.76
CA ALA A 87 -1.81 13.83 -4.08
C ALA A 87 -1.49 13.73 -2.57
N MET A 88 -1.95 12.67 -1.90
CA MET A 88 -1.61 12.41 -0.48
C MET A 88 -0.40 11.47 -0.32
N ASN A 89 0.52 11.46 -1.26
CA ASN A 89 1.66 10.56 -1.32
C ASN A 89 2.92 11.19 -0.71
N PRO A 90 3.34 10.86 0.52
CA PRO A 90 4.56 11.37 1.14
C PRO A 90 5.77 10.52 0.69
N CYS A 91 6.06 10.50 -0.63
CA CYS A 91 7.01 9.55 -1.22
C CYS A 91 8.44 9.64 -0.65
N ILE A 92 8.88 10.82 -0.22
CA ILE A 92 10.21 11.01 0.38
C ILE A 92 10.25 10.36 1.75
N ASP A 93 9.29 10.72 2.60
CA ASP A 93 9.21 10.19 3.97
C ASP A 93 8.92 8.68 3.98
N CYS A 94 8.04 8.21 3.10
CA CYS A 94 7.75 6.80 2.92
C CYS A 94 9.01 6.00 2.56
N LYS A 95 9.84 6.49 1.63
CA LYS A 95 11.10 5.85 1.26
C LYS A 95 12.11 5.89 2.41
N THR A 96 12.27 7.02 3.06
CA THR A 96 13.14 7.17 4.23
C THR A 96 12.73 6.21 5.34
N PHE A 97 11.43 6.09 5.61
CA PHE A 97 10.90 5.17 6.61
C PHE A 97 11.22 3.71 6.26
N MET A 98 10.92 3.27 5.02
CA MET A 98 11.23 1.91 4.59
C MET A 98 12.72 1.59 4.63
N VAL A 99 13.59 2.55 4.29
CA VAL A 99 15.04 2.38 4.36
C VAL A 99 15.49 2.24 5.82
N ARG A 100 14.93 3.01 6.76
CA ARG A 100 15.19 2.84 8.21
C ARG A 100 14.75 1.48 8.74
N CYS A 101 13.56 1.03 8.37
CA CYS A 101 13.09 -0.32 8.73
C CYS A 101 14.01 -1.42 8.15
N ALA A 102 14.46 -1.23 6.90
CA ALA A 102 15.39 -2.17 6.28
C ALA A 102 16.78 -2.16 6.96
N ALA A 103 17.22 -1.01 7.49
CA ALA A 103 18.44 -0.92 8.29
C ALA A 103 18.36 -1.77 9.58
N GLN A 104 17.22 -1.77 10.25
CA GLN A 104 16.99 -2.64 11.41
C GLN A 104 17.05 -4.13 11.02
N VAL A 105 16.50 -4.50 9.85
CA VAL A 105 16.63 -5.85 9.33
C VAL A 105 18.08 -6.17 8.98
N MET A 106 18.81 -5.23 8.35
CA MET A 106 20.22 -5.37 8.02
C MET A 106 21.05 -5.67 9.27
N GLU A 107 20.84 -4.93 10.34
CA GLU A 107 21.52 -5.12 11.63
C GLU A 107 21.18 -6.48 12.25
N SER A 108 19.91 -6.87 12.30
CA SER A 108 19.45 -8.13 12.88
C SER A 108 19.91 -9.37 12.09
N GLU A 109 20.12 -9.25 10.79
CA GLU A 109 20.59 -10.31 9.90
C GLU A 109 22.14 -10.32 9.73
N GLY A 110 22.84 -9.39 10.37
CA GLY A 110 24.30 -9.24 10.21
C GLY A 110 24.69 -8.96 8.75
N ALA A 111 23.88 -8.23 8.02
CA ALA A 111 24.16 -7.85 6.64
C ALA A 111 24.97 -6.56 6.55
N ASP A 112 25.79 -6.43 5.50
CA ASP A 112 26.80 -5.39 5.37
C ASP A 112 26.27 -4.12 4.67
N CYS A 113 25.21 -4.25 3.84
CA CYS A 113 24.66 -3.10 3.11
C CYS A 113 23.18 -3.30 2.74
N LEU A 114 22.52 -2.20 2.36
CA LEU A 114 21.19 -2.18 1.76
C LEU A 114 21.24 -1.98 0.25
N VAL A 115 20.29 -2.58 -0.45
CA VAL A 115 20.14 -2.50 -1.90
C VAL A 115 18.73 -2.04 -2.27
N THR A 116 18.62 -1.13 -3.23
CA THR A 116 17.35 -0.74 -3.83
C THR A 116 17.39 -0.76 -5.35
N GLY A 117 16.25 -1.05 -5.98
CA GLY A 117 16.09 -0.97 -7.44
C GLY A 117 15.79 0.45 -7.94
N GLU A 118 16.14 1.49 -7.20
CA GLU A 118 15.90 2.88 -7.60
C GLU A 118 16.81 3.29 -8.75
N VAL A 119 16.21 3.98 -9.75
CA VAL A 119 16.92 4.50 -10.92
C VAL A 119 16.87 6.02 -10.94
N VAL A 120 18.03 6.66 -11.05
CA VAL A 120 18.16 8.12 -11.10
C VAL A 120 17.27 8.71 -12.21
N GLY A 121 16.34 9.60 -11.84
CA GLY A 121 15.45 10.31 -12.77
C GLY A 121 14.26 9.49 -13.29
N GLN A 122 14.03 8.26 -12.82
CA GLN A 122 12.91 7.44 -13.28
C GLN A 122 11.57 7.90 -12.69
N ARG A 123 11.54 8.21 -11.40
CA ARG A 123 10.34 8.75 -10.74
C ARG A 123 10.54 10.22 -10.37
N PRO A 124 9.56 11.10 -10.69
CA PRO A 124 9.75 12.56 -10.59
C PRO A 124 9.93 13.06 -9.17
N MET A 125 9.44 12.35 -8.17
CA MET A 125 9.49 12.81 -6.78
C MET A 125 10.62 12.14 -5.99
N SER A 126 10.61 10.81 -5.87
CA SER A 126 11.51 10.06 -4.98
C SER A 126 12.84 9.64 -5.60
N GLN A 127 13.00 9.73 -6.94
CA GLN A 127 14.21 9.26 -7.63
C GLN A 127 14.98 10.37 -8.36
N ARG A 128 14.78 11.63 -7.97
CA ARG A 128 15.66 12.72 -8.37
C ARG A 128 16.98 12.59 -7.60
N LEU A 129 18.07 13.06 -8.19
CA LEU A 129 19.41 12.94 -7.61
C LEU A 129 19.49 13.57 -6.21
N ASP A 130 18.93 14.76 -6.06
CA ASP A 130 18.84 15.49 -4.80
C ASP A 130 18.01 14.72 -3.75
N THR A 131 16.88 14.17 -4.18
CA THR A 131 15.99 13.39 -3.32
C THR A 131 16.61 12.05 -2.88
N LEU A 132 17.29 11.35 -3.77
CA LEU A 132 18.00 10.11 -3.42
C LEU A 132 19.09 10.35 -2.36
N ARG A 133 19.79 11.49 -2.44
CA ARG A 133 20.78 11.91 -1.42
C ARG A 133 20.11 12.30 -0.10
N LEU A 134 18.97 12.97 -0.17
CA LEU A 134 18.18 13.35 1.00
C LEU A 134 17.69 12.10 1.76
N ILE A 135 17.10 11.13 1.05
CA ILE A 135 16.65 9.86 1.64
C ILE A 135 17.82 9.14 2.33
N GLU A 136 18.97 9.06 1.69
CA GLU A 136 20.16 8.42 2.25
C GLU A 136 20.65 9.13 3.51
N LYS A 137 20.72 10.47 3.48
CA LYS A 137 21.08 11.28 4.64
C LYS A 137 20.09 11.10 5.79
N ASP A 138 18.81 11.24 5.50
CA ASP A 138 17.75 11.21 6.52
C ASP A 138 17.50 9.80 7.08
N SER A 139 17.88 8.75 6.33
CA SER A 139 17.82 7.36 6.84
C SER A 139 18.99 7.01 7.78
N GLY A 140 20.05 7.79 7.79
CA GLY A 140 21.25 7.52 8.59
C GLY A 140 22.20 6.47 7.99
N LEU A 141 21.97 6.01 6.76
CA LEU A 141 22.72 4.95 6.07
C LEU A 141 23.77 5.50 5.10
N GLY A 142 24.45 6.57 5.48
CA GLY A 142 25.47 7.19 4.64
C GLY A 142 26.51 6.18 4.12
N GLY A 143 26.51 5.98 2.79
CA GLY A 143 27.44 5.09 2.10
C GLY A 143 27.10 3.59 2.13
N LEU A 144 26.10 3.14 2.87
CA LEU A 144 25.67 1.73 2.92
C LEU A 144 24.46 1.42 2.03
N LEU A 145 23.84 2.43 1.42
CA LEU A 145 22.69 2.27 0.54
C LEU A 145 23.11 2.18 -0.92
N VAL A 146 23.15 0.98 -1.46
CA VAL A 146 23.55 0.68 -2.84
C VAL A 146 22.35 0.75 -3.79
N ARG A 147 22.52 1.46 -4.90
CA ARG A 147 21.56 1.53 -6.01
C ARG A 147 22.21 0.99 -7.28
N PRO A 148 22.30 -0.35 -7.42
CA PRO A 148 23.17 -0.97 -8.41
C PRO A 148 22.84 -0.58 -9.84
N LEU A 149 21.56 -0.34 -10.17
CA LEU A 149 21.16 0.04 -11.53
C LEU A 149 21.63 1.44 -11.94
N SER A 150 21.91 2.32 -10.96
CA SER A 150 22.33 3.71 -11.20
C SER A 150 23.66 4.06 -10.51
N ALA A 151 24.40 3.08 -10.04
CA ALA A 151 25.59 3.31 -9.22
C ALA A 151 26.58 4.32 -9.85
N ARG A 152 26.80 4.24 -11.16
CA ARG A 152 27.74 5.13 -11.89
C ARG A 152 27.32 6.60 -11.93
N PHE A 153 26.08 6.95 -11.58
CA PHE A 153 25.57 8.33 -11.50
C PHE A 153 25.49 8.86 -10.06
N LEU A 154 25.87 8.04 -9.08
CA LEU A 154 25.82 8.35 -7.66
C LEU A 154 27.22 8.34 -7.06
N PRO A 155 27.47 8.95 -5.88
CA PRO A 155 28.73 8.77 -5.16
C PRO A 155 29.01 7.29 -4.89
N ALA A 156 30.28 6.91 -4.84
CA ALA A 156 30.69 5.55 -4.50
C ALA A 156 30.26 5.22 -3.06
N THR A 157 29.63 4.06 -2.90
CA THR A 157 29.23 3.52 -1.60
C THR A 157 30.39 2.84 -0.88
N THR A 158 30.23 2.49 0.40
CA THR A 158 31.24 1.73 1.16
C THR A 158 31.56 0.39 0.51
N PRO A 159 30.58 -0.46 0.12
CA PRO A 159 30.85 -1.69 -0.62
C PRO A 159 31.70 -1.52 -1.87
N GLU A 160 31.49 -0.43 -2.61
CA GLU A 160 32.28 -0.12 -3.81
C GLU A 160 33.69 0.36 -3.46
N ARG A 161 33.88 1.17 -2.41
CA ARG A 161 35.18 1.66 -1.97
C ARG A 161 36.06 0.57 -1.34
N GLU A 162 35.42 -0.32 -0.60
CA GLU A 162 36.12 -1.45 0.08
C GLU A 162 36.36 -2.64 -0.87
N GLY A 163 35.89 -2.54 -2.13
CA GLY A 163 36.07 -3.59 -3.13
C GLY A 163 35.23 -4.83 -2.97
N TRP A 164 34.16 -4.78 -2.16
CA TRP A 164 33.17 -5.89 -2.07
C TRP A 164 32.30 -5.94 -3.31
N LEU A 165 32.16 -4.80 -3.96
CA LEU A 165 31.29 -4.60 -5.12
C LEU A 165 32.07 -3.88 -6.22
N ASP A 166 32.24 -4.54 -7.37
CA ASP A 166 32.82 -3.90 -8.56
C ASP A 166 31.80 -2.98 -9.22
N ARG A 167 31.99 -1.68 -9.02
CA ARG A 167 31.18 -0.63 -9.59
C ARG A 167 31.13 -0.67 -11.14
N MET A 168 32.21 -1.10 -11.79
CA MET A 168 32.29 -1.11 -13.25
C MET A 168 31.45 -2.25 -13.87
N ALA A 169 31.24 -3.33 -13.11
CA ALA A 169 30.35 -4.42 -13.49
C ALA A 169 28.86 -4.09 -13.27
N LEU A 170 28.53 -2.97 -12.58
CA LEU A 170 27.16 -2.55 -12.37
C LEU A 170 26.58 -1.81 -13.59
N PRO A 171 25.26 -1.90 -13.83
CA PRO A 171 24.56 -1.12 -14.86
C PRO A 171 24.72 0.39 -14.67
N ALA A 172 24.48 1.14 -15.76
CA ALA A 172 24.52 2.60 -15.78
C ALA A 172 23.20 3.14 -16.36
N ILE A 173 22.12 2.97 -15.59
CA ILE A 173 20.77 3.32 -16.02
C ILE A 173 20.34 4.64 -15.38
N ARG A 174 19.72 5.53 -16.18
CA ARG A 174 19.09 6.76 -15.72
C ARG A 174 17.92 7.16 -16.60
N GLY A 175 17.02 7.98 -16.04
CA GLY A 175 15.87 8.52 -16.74
C GLY A 175 14.66 7.58 -16.75
N ARG A 176 13.59 7.97 -17.47
CA ARG A 176 12.28 7.29 -17.43
C ARG A 176 12.17 6.11 -18.39
N GLY A 177 13.09 6.01 -19.35
CA GLY A 177 13.08 4.92 -20.35
C GLY A 177 13.41 3.58 -19.70
N ARG A 178 12.75 2.52 -20.15
CA ARG A 178 12.95 1.14 -19.64
C ARG A 178 13.67 0.22 -20.62
N LYS A 179 14.16 0.74 -21.75
CA LYS A 179 14.80 -0.08 -22.78
C LYS A 179 15.99 -0.88 -22.24
N GLU A 180 16.82 -0.24 -21.41
CA GLU A 180 17.99 -0.88 -20.83
C GLU A 180 17.61 -1.94 -19.81
N GLN A 181 16.61 -1.70 -18.98
CA GLN A 181 16.10 -2.71 -18.04
C GLN A 181 15.53 -3.93 -18.76
N ILE A 182 14.80 -3.71 -19.87
CA ILE A 182 14.23 -4.81 -20.68
C ILE A 182 15.36 -5.61 -21.35
N ARG A 183 16.40 -4.95 -21.85
CA ARG A 183 17.57 -5.61 -22.42
C ARG A 183 18.29 -6.47 -21.37
N LEU A 184 18.57 -5.90 -20.19
CA LEU A 184 19.19 -6.63 -19.08
C LEU A 184 18.32 -7.80 -18.59
N ALA A 185 17.00 -7.63 -18.57
CA ALA A 185 16.08 -8.70 -18.22
C ALA A 185 16.27 -9.93 -19.14
N ALA A 186 16.30 -9.68 -20.44
CA ALA A 186 16.55 -10.76 -21.43
C ALA A 186 17.93 -11.41 -21.24
N GLU A 187 18.97 -10.63 -21.00
CA GLU A 187 20.34 -11.14 -20.80
C GLU A 187 20.48 -11.95 -19.50
N TRP A 188 19.79 -11.55 -18.44
CA TRP A 188 19.91 -12.20 -17.12
C TRP A 188 18.82 -13.24 -16.85
N GLY A 189 18.08 -13.65 -17.88
CA GLY A 189 17.05 -14.69 -17.79
C GLY A 189 15.83 -14.27 -16.95
N VAL A 190 15.52 -12.98 -16.92
CA VAL A 190 14.29 -12.45 -16.31
C VAL A 190 13.23 -12.35 -17.39
N ASP A 191 12.59 -13.47 -17.67
CA ASP A 191 11.62 -13.66 -18.74
C ASP A 191 10.21 -13.17 -18.40
N GLN A 192 9.89 -13.04 -17.10
CA GLN A 192 8.60 -12.61 -16.63
C GLN A 192 8.73 -11.60 -15.47
N TYR A 193 8.00 -10.52 -15.58
CA TYR A 193 7.92 -9.46 -14.54
C TYR A 193 6.59 -8.69 -14.69
N PRO A 194 6.09 -8.04 -13.63
CA PRO A 194 4.82 -7.35 -13.72
C PRO A 194 4.90 -6.17 -14.68
N ALA A 195 3.77 -5.84 -15.29
CA ALA A 195 3.63 -4.58 -16.01
C ALA A 195 4.08 -3.41 -15.10
N PRO A 196 4.55 -2.29 -15.69
CA PRO A 196 4.85 -1.10 -14.91
C PRO A 196 3.62 -0.72 -14.10
N GLY A 197 3.60 -1.16 -12.87
CA GLY A 197 2.47 -1.01 -11.98
C GLY A 197 2.34 0.42 -11.51
N GLY A 198 1.10 0.77 -11.25
CA GLY A 198 0.72 1.89 -10.43
C GLY A 198 1.51 1.82 -9.12
N GLY A 199 1.42 2.74 -8.37
CA GLY A 199 2.13 2.74 -7.16
C GLY A 199 1.24 2.51 -5.99
N CYS A 200 1.27 3.44 -5.16
CA CYS A 200 0.59 3.53 -3.90
C CYS A 200 -0.82 4.09 -4.14
N LEU A 201 -1.82 3.55 -3.44
CA LEU A 201 -3.19 4.06 -3.46
C LEU A 201 -3.28 5.55 -3.09
N LEU A 202 -2.31 6.05 -2.31
CA LEU A 202 -2.21 7.48 -2.00
C LEU A 202 -1.93 8.37 -3.21
N THR A 203 -1.69 7.80 -4.40
CA THR A 203 -1.59 8.52 -5.67
C THR A 203 -2.86 8.45 -6.50
N GLU A 204 -3.87 7.71 -6.08
CA GLU A 204 -5.13 7.52 -6.80
C GLU A 204 -6.17 8.58 -6.39
N GLU A 205 -6.63 9.39 -7.33
CA GLU A 205 -7.58 10.47 -7.07
C GLU A 205 -8.86 10.00 -6.37
N SER A 206 -9.36 8.83 -6.73
CA SER A 206 -10.57 8.24 -6.12
C SER A 206 -10.36 7.73 -4.69
N PHE A 207 -9.12 7.56 -4.24
CA PHE A 207 -8.79 7.08 -2.90
C PHE A 207 -8.52 8.21 -1.90
N ILE A 208 -8.05 9.35 -2.40
CA ILE A 208 -7.68 10.52 -1.58
C ILE A 208 -8.82 11.02 -0.68
N PRO A 209 -10.07 11.21 -1.18
CA PRO A 209 -11.17 11.67 -0.33
C PRO A 209 -11.39 10.77 0.88
N LYS A 210 -11.31 9.45 0.69
CA LYS A 210 -11.52 8.47 1.76
C LYS A 210 -10.43 8.55 2.84
N VAL A 211 -9.16 8.79 2.44
CA VAL A 211 -8.06 8.97 3.40
C VAL A 211 -8.24 10.27 4.16
N LYS A 212 -8.60 11.37 3.47
CA LYS A 212 -8.86 12.66 4.12
C LYS A 212 -9.98 12.54 5.15
N ASP A 213 -11.13 11.99 4.75
CA ASP A 213 -12.26 11.75 5.63
C ASP A 213 -11.87 10.94 6.88
N LEU A 214 -11.07 9.88 6.70
CA LEU A 214 -10.59 9.09 7.85
C LEU A 214 -9.73 9.92 8.80
N LEU A 215 -8.76 10.67 8.25
CA LEU A 215 -7.81 11.45 9.07
C LEU A 215 -8.45 12.67 9.74
N GLU A 216 -9.50 13.23 9.16
CA GLU A 216 -10.27 14.34 9.73
C GLU A 216 -11.14 13.92 10.92
N HIS A 217 -11.79 12.75 10.80
CA HIS A 217 -12.80 12.31 11.79
C HIS A 217 -12.27 11.30 12.79
N GLN A 218 -11.09 10.72 12.59
CA GLN A 218 -10.53 9.71 13.51
C GLN A 218 -9.15 10.14 14.05
N ARG A 219 -9.09 10.40 15.37
CA ARG A 219 -7.87 10.88 16.02
C ARG A 219 -6.71 9.88 15.95
N VAL A 220 -6.99 8.59 16.13
CA VAL A 220 -5.98 7.52 16.16
C VAL A 220 -6.48 6.37 15.29
N PRO A 221 -6.38 6.49 13.95
CA PRO A 221 -6.77 5.40 13.08
C PRO A 221 -5.81 4.22 13.20
N VAL A 222 -6.37 3.01 13.17
CA VAL A 222 -5.62 1.75 13.19
C VAL A 222 -5.54 1.13 11.79
N VAL A 223 -4.73 0.09 11.62
CA VAL A 223 -4.54 -0.59 10.32
C VAL A 223 -5.87 -0.99 9.67
N ARG A 224 -6.81 -1.53 10.47
CA ARG A 224 -8.17 -1.89 10.02
C ARG A 224 -8.89 -0.74 9.30
N ASP A 225 -8.80 0.48 9.83
CA ASP A 225 -9.51 1.62 9.27
C ASP A 225 -9.00 1.97 7.87
N PHE A 226 -7.69 1.85 7.67
CA PHE A 226 -7.08 2.04 6.34
C PHE A 226 -7.39 0.88 5.38
N ASP A 227 -7.45 -0.36 5.85
CA ASP A 227 -7.83 -1.52 5.04
C ASP A 227 -9.27 -1.38 4.55
N LEU A 228 -10.17 -0.91 5.40
CA LEU A 228 -11.56 -0.63 5.05
C LEU A 228 -11.71 0.42 3.94
N LEU A 229 -10.76 1.36 3.78
CA LEU A 229 -10.82 2.36 2.70
C LEU A 229 -10.81 1.75 1.30
N ARG A 230 -10.30 0.52 1.16
CA ARG A 230 -10.23 -0.22 -0.11
C ARG A 230 -11.55 -0.91 -0.46
N VAL A 231 -12.47 -1.04 0.49
CA VAL A 231 -13.67 -1.85 0.38
C VAL A 231 -14.90 -0.97 0.19
N GLY A 232 -15.75 -1.29 -0.74
CA GLY A 232 -17.07 -0.70 -0.85
C GLY A 232 -17.14 0.78 -1.30
N ARG A 233 -18.30 1.35 -1.04
CA ARG A 233 -18.64 2.77 -1.22
C ARG A 233 -18.74 3.42 0.14
N HIS A 234 -18.13 4.57 0.31
CA HIS A 234 -18.03 5.28 1.59
C HIS A 234 -18.98 6.47 1.61
N PHE A 235 -19.66 6.63 2.75
CA PHE A 235 -20.57 7.74 3.01
C PHE A 235 -20.32 8.26 4.42
N ARG A 236 -20.22 9.58 4.58
CA ARG A 236 -20.15 10.26 5.87
C ARG A 236 -21.56 10.71 6.24
N VAL A 237 -22.15 10.07 7.23
CA VAL A 237 -23.54 10.32 7.67
C VAL A 237 -23.59 11.46 8.68
N SER A 238 -22.64 11.52 9.58
CA SER A 238 -22.39 12.65 10.50
C SER A 238 -20.90 12.68 10.86
N ASP A 239 -20.46 13.69 11.61
CA ASP A 239 -19.05 13.79 12.05
C ASP A 239 -18.56 12.54 12.77
N GLN A 240 -19.45 11.84 13.46
CA GLN A 240 -19.14 10.66 14.26
C GLN A 240 -19.60 9.34 13.63
N CYS A 241 -20.30 9.39 12.49
CA CYS A 241 -20.88 8.20 11.85
C CYS A 241 -20.51 8.10 10.37
N LYS A 242 -19.96 6.95 10.01
CA LYS A 242 -19.62 6.57 8.64
C LYS A 242 -20.28 5.26 8.27
N VAL A 243 -20.75 5.14 7.02
CA VAL A 243 -21.23 3.86 6.50
C VAL A 243 -20.42 3.44 5.26
N ILE A 244 -20.07 2.17 5.20
CA ILE A 244 -19.40 1.54 4.05
C ILE A 244 -20.36 0.50 3.47
N ILE A 245 -20.68 0.62 2.17
CA ILE A 245 -21.63 -0.27 1.49
C ILE A 245 -20.86 -1.09 0.44
N GLY A 246 -20.91 -2.41 0.55
CA GLY A 246 -20.26 -3.33 -0.37
C GLY A 246 -20.75 -3.18 -1.81
N LYS A 247 -19.88 -3.37 -2.81
CA LYS A 247 -20.18 -3.34 -4.23
C LYS A 247 -20.55 -4.71 -4.78
N HIS A 248 -19.92 -5.75 -4.24
CA HIS A 248 -20.05 -7.14 -4.65
C HIS A 248 -19.85 -8.09 -3.46
N LEU A 249 -19.98 -9.40 -3.70
CA LEU A 249 -19.92 -10.41 -2.63
C LEU A 249 -18.63 -10.35 -1.82
N ALA A 250 -17.47 -10.23 -2.49
CA ALA A 250 -16.16 -10.15 -1.81
C ALA A 250 -16.06 -8.94 -0.88
N ASP A 251 -16.60 -7.77 -1.27
CA ASP A 251 -16.67 -6.61 -0.37
C ASP A 251 -17.52 -6.92 0.87
N ASN A 252 -18.68 -7.58 0.69
CA ASN A 252 -19.57 -7.94 1.79
C ASN A 252 -18.87 -8.88 2.80
N GLU A 253 -18.10 -9.84 2.30
CA GLU A 253 -17.31 -10.77 3.13
C GLU A 253 -16.21 -10.04 3.88
N GLN A 254 -15.51 -9.13 3.21
CA GLN A 254 -14.45 -8.32 3.84
C GLN A 254 -15.02 -7.38 4.90
N LEU A 255 -16.16 -6.73 4.65
CA LEU A 255 -16.84 -5.87 5.63
C LEU A 255 -17.26 -6.69 6.86
N LEU A 256 -17.80 -7.89 6.65
CA LEU A 256 -18.22 -8.77 7.75
C LEU A 256 -17.01 -9.23 8.58
N ALA A 257 -15.94 -9.63 7.92
CA ALA A 257 -14.71 -10.07 8.59
C ALA A 257 -14.02 -8.94 9.37
N ALA A 258 -14.15 -7.69 8.89
CA ALA A 258 -13.56 -6.51 9.54
C ALA A 258 -14.46 -5.91 10.63
N ALA A 259 -15.74 -6.29 10.71
CA ALA A 259 -16.66 -5.76 11.72
C ALA A 259 -16.23 -6.13 13.14
N THR A 260 -16.30 -5.16 14.05
CA THR A 260 -16.07 -5.34 15.49
C THR A 260 -17.39 -5.35 16.26
N SER A 261 -17.35 -5.64 17.56
CA SER A 261 -18.53 -5.57 18.43
C SER A 261 -19.16 -4.17 18.52
N ASP A 262 -18.36 -3.14 18.26
CA ASP A 262 -18.79 -1.73 18.34
C ASP A 262 -19.44 -1.24 17.05
N ASP A 263 -19.21 -1.94 15.95
CA ASP A 263 -19.80 -1.61 14.65
C ASP A 263 -21.21 -2.20 14.51
N MET A 264 -21.97 -1.60 13.61
CA MET A 264 -23.29 -2.13 13.25
C MET A 264 -23.31 -2.57 11.80
N THR A 265 -23.77 -3.78 11.53
CA THR A 265 -24.01 -4.26 10.16
C THR A 265 -25.46 -4.09 9.79
N ILE A 266 -25.74 -3.63 8.57
CA ILE A 266 -27.10 -3.47 8.05
C ILE A 266 -27.28 -4.23 6.74
N ARG A 267 -28.48 -4.84 6.55
CA ARG A 267 -28.86 -5.56 5.34
C ARG A 267 -30.35 -5.46 5.08
N TRP A 268 -30.74 -5.31 3.82
CA TRP A 268 -32.14 -5.42 3.42
C TRP A 268 -32.62 -6.87 3.49
N LEU A 269 -33.85 -7.09 3.97
CA LEU A 269 -34.46 -8.42 4.15
C LEU A 269 -35.32 -8.88 2.96
N GLY A 270 -35.69 -7.98 2.06
CA GLY A 270 -36.59 -8.28 0.96
C GLY A 270 -35.95 -8.92 -0.27
N GLY A 271 -34.66 -9.21 -0.27
CA GLY A 271 -33.97 -9.82 -1.40
C GLY A 271 -32.41 -9.72 -1.31
N ALA A 272 -31.76 -9.87 -2.48
CA ALA A 272 -30.32 -9.72 -2.55
C ALA A 272 -29.91 -8.31 -2.15
N SER A 273 -29.03 -8.21 -1.17
CA SER A 273 -28.61 -6.95 -0.54
C SER A 273 -27.11 -6.85 -0.46
N PRO A 274 -26.53 -5.67 -0.74
CA PRO A 274 -25.19 -5.37 -0.24
C PRO A 274 -25.21 -5.41 1.29
N MET A 275 -24.03 -5.53 1.88
CA MET A 275 -23.82 -5.29 3.31
C MET A 275 -23.44 -3.83 3.51
N GLY A 276 -24.01 -3.19 4.51
CA GLY A 276 -23.56 -1.93 5.05
C GLY A 276 -22.86 -2.15 6.39
N LEU A 277 -21.69 -1.54 6.58
CA LEU A 277 -20.97 -1.45 7.85
C LEU A 277 -21.06 -0.02 8.35
N VAL A 278 -21.74 0.18 9.47
CA VAL A 278 -21.86 1.48 10.14
C VAL A 278 -20.83 1.54 11.26
N ILE A 279 -19.97 2.52 11.19
CA ILE A 279 -18.81 2.72 12.08
C ILE A 279 -19.01 4.02 12.86
N GLY A 280 -18.76 3.97 14.16
CA GLY A 280 -18.88 5.10 15.07
C GLY A 280 -20.25 5.21 15.74
N GLU A 281 -20.58 6.42 16.21
CA GLU A 281 -21.81 6.67 16.95
C GLU A 281 -22.98 6.91 15.98
N ALA A 282 -23.94 6.01 15.97
CA ALA A 282 -25.13 6.11 15.15
C ALA A 282 -26.37 6.14 16.06
N GLY A 283 -27.04 7.28 16.08
CA GLY A 283 -28.40 7.39 16.60
C GLY A 283 -29.44 6.92 15.60
N GLU A 284 -30.70 7.12 15.91
CA GLU A 284 -31.82 6.72 15.04
C GLU A 284 -31.77 7.42 13.68
N VAL A 285 -31.43 8.70 13.64
CA VAL A 285 -31.35 9.52 12.41
C VAL A 285 -30.26 9.02 11.49
N GLU A 286 -29.04 8.84 12.02
CA GLU A 286 -27.90 8.32 11.27
C GLU A 286 -28.17 6.92 10.72
N LEU A 287 -28.78 6.07 11.53
CA LEU A 287 -29.08 4.69 11.14
C LEU A 287 -30.14 4.63 10.04
N HIS A 288 -31.17 5.47 10.11
CA HIS A 288 -32.17 5.60 9.05
C HIS A 288 -31.53 6.11 7.74
N LEU A 289 -30.66 7.12 7.82
CA LEU A 289 -29.96 7.62 6.64
C LEU A 289 -29.02 6.57 6.04
N ALA A 290 -28.26 5.85 6.86
CA ALA A 290 -27.38 4.75 6.43
C ALA A 290 -28.20 3.64 5.73
N ALA A 291 -29.37 3.30 6.27
CA ALA A 291 -30.28 2.31 5.67
C ALA A 291 -30.83 2.80 4.32
N ARG A 292 -31.25 4.06 4.20
CA ARG A 292 -31.71 4.65 2.92
C ARG A 292 -30.61 4.68 1.88
N LEU A 293 -29.36 5.02 2.28
CA LEU A 293 -28.17 4.95 1.42
C LEU A 293 -27.93 3.52 0.89
N LEU A 294 -28.06 2.51 1.75
CA LEU A 294 -27.93 1.10 1.35
C LEU A 294 -29.01 0.70 0.35
N MET A 295 -30.27 1.11 0.56
CA MET A 295 -31.37 0.78 -0.32
C MET A 295 -31.15 1.22 -1.77
N ARG A 296 -30.42 2.32 -2.02
CA ARG A 296 -30.03 2.79 -3.36
C ARG A 296 -29.30 1.73 -4.20
N TYR A 297 -28.67 0.76 -3.55
CA TYR A 297 -27.86 -0.30 -4.19
C TYR A 297 -28.54 -1.67 -4.13
N THR A 298 -29.84 -1.71 -3.83
CA THR A 298 -30.68 -2.92 -3.89
C THR A 298 -31.53 -2.94 -5.16
N LYS A 299 -32.23 -4.05 -5.38
CA LYS A 299 -33.22 -4.17 -6.44
C LYS A 299 -34.67 -3.86 -5.97
N ALA A 300 -34.81 -3.28 -4.78
CA ALA A 300 -36.13 -2.87 -4.28
C ALA A 300 -36.71 -1.76 -5.17
N GLU A 301 -38.04 -1.72 -5.28
CA GLU A 301 -38.71 -0.65 -6.00
C GLU A 301 -38.60 0.67 -5.24
N ARG A 302 -38.41 1.75 -5.98
CA ARG A 302 -38.32 3.10 -5.40
C ARG A 302 -39.68 3.53 -4.87
N GLY A 303 -39.71 4.17 -3.71
CA GLY A 303 -40.96 4.58 -3.04
C GLY A 303 -41.59 3.50 -2.17
N GLN A 304 -41.03 2.31 -2.08
CA GLN A 304 -41.53 1.26 -1.18
C GLN A 304 -40.94 1.36 0.22
N LEU A 305 -41.72 0.96 1.22
CA LEU A 305 -41.25 0.74 2.58
C LEU A 305 -40.46 -0.57 2.61
N ALA A 306 -39.20 -0.48 3.06
CA ALA A 306 -38.28 -1.61 3.13
C ALA A 306 -37.90 -1.92 4.58
N THR A 307 -37.84 -3.21 4.91
CA THR A 307 -37.37 -3.69 6.21
C THR A 307 -35.93 -4.14 6.10
N LEU A 308 -35.06 -3.57 6.95
CA LEU A 308 -33.65 -3.93 7.07
C LEU A 308 -33.41 -4.57 8.44
N SER A 309 -32.44 -5.48 8.47
CA SER A 309 -31.85 -5.98 9.71
C SER A 309 -30.62 -5.14 10.05
N ALA A 310 -30.54 -4.63 11.28
CA ALA A 310 -29.35 -4.04 11.86
C ALA A 310 -28.87 -4.96 12.99
N TYR A 311 -27.55 -5.22 13.03
CA TYR A 311 -26.96 -6.13 14.02
C TYR A 311 -25.73 -5.51 14.64
N ARG A 312 -25.68 -5.45 16.00
CA ARG A 312 -24.57 -4.92 16.78
C ARG A 312 -24.42 -5.73 18.07
N GLY A 313 -23.19 -6.18 18.39
CA GLY A 313 -22.89 -6.81 19.69
C GLY A 313 -23.76 -8.01 20.05
N GLY A 314 -24.20 -8.81 19.09
CA GLY A 314 -25.11 -9.95 19.35
C GLY A 314 -26.61 -9.60 19.32
N VAL A 315 -26.97 -8.32 19.22
CA VAL A 315 -28.37 -7.87 19.23
C VAL A 315 -28.80 -7.48 17.82
N ARG A 316 -29.96 -8.01 17.41
CA ARG A 316 -30.61 -7.69 16.13
C ARG A 316 -31.75 -6.71 16.35
N HIS A 317 -31.78 -5.67 15.53
CA HIS A 317 -32.86 -4.71 15.41
C HIS A 317 -33.46 -4.75 14.00
N GLU A 318 -34.71 -4.42 13.86
CA GLU A 318 -35.36 -4.22 12.55
C GLU A 318 -35.60 -2.73 12.35
N LEU A 319 -35.28 -2.26 11.14
CA LEU A 319 -35.48 -0.88 10.73
C LEU A 319 -36.42 -0.86 9.54
N GLN A 320 -37.34 0.09 9.54
CA GLN A 320 -38.23 0.35 8.39
C GLN A 320 -37.87 1.71 7.80
N VAL A 321 -37.51 1.73 6.51
CA VAL A 321 -37.16 2.94 5.78
C VAL A 321 -37.83 2.99 4.42
N MET A 322 -38.11 4.20 3.94
CA MET A 322 -38.57 4.39 2.56
C MET A 322 -37.36 4.32 1.61
N HIS A 323 -37.53 3.65 0.48
CA HIS A 323 -36.53 3.66 -0.60
C HIS A 323 -36.74 4.91 -1.48
N ASP A 324 -36.39 6.06 -0.95
CA ASP A 324 -36.69 7.36 -1.54
C ASP A 324 -35.48 8.33 -1.57
N ILE A 325 -34.27 7.85 -1.31
CA ILE A 325 -33.09 8.72 -1.29
C ILE A 325 -32.89 9.39 -2.66
N ASP A 326 -32.77 10.71 -2.67
CA ASP A 326 -32.46 11.48 -3.86
C ASP A 326 -30.96 11.53 -4.15
N GLU A 327 -30.63 11.88 -5.39
CA GLU A 327 -29.24 11.93 -5.85
C GLU A 327 -28.42 13.03 -5.15
N GLN A 328 -29.09 14.15 -4.81
CA GLN A 328 -28.39 15.25 -4.12
C GLN A 328 -27.96 14.82 -2.72
N THR A 329 -28.83 14.21 -1.95
CA THR A 329 -28.52 13.67 -0.63
C THR A 329 -27.43 12.60 -0.73
N LEU A 330 -27.50 11.71 -1.74
CA LEU A 330 -26.51 10.66 -1.96
C LEU A 330 -25.11 11.25 -2.19
N GLU A 331 -25.00 12.26 -3.08
CA GLU A 331 -23.71 12.89 -3.40
C GLU A 331 -23.16 13.72 -2.24
N GLN A 332 -24.03 14.40 -1.46
CA GLN A 332 -23.62 15.14 -0.26
C GLN A 332 -22.96 14.26 0.80
N GLN A 333 -23.41 13.00 0.91
CA GLN A 333 -22.87 12.07 1.89
C GLN A 333 -21.66 11.27 1.36
N ARG A 334 -21.42 11.28 0.05
CA ARG A 334 -20.37 10.49 -0.59
C ARG A 334 -18.98 11.02 -0.24
N VAL A 335 -18.09 10.08 0.14
CA VAL A 335 -16.67 10.32 0.43
C VAL A 335 -15.80 9.97 -0.78
#